data_0d5955ef27e05c5e305892aef310622e
#
_entry.id   0d5955ef27e05c5e305892aef310622e
#
_cell.length_a   1.000
_cell.length_b   1.000
_cell.length_c   1.000
_cell.angle_alpha   90.00
_cell.angle_beta   90.00
_cell.angle_gamma   90.00
#
_symmetry.space_group_name_H-M   'P 1'
#
loop_
_entity.id
_entity.type
_entity.pdbx_description
1 polymer ?
#
loop_
_entity_poly.entity_id
_entity_poly.type
_entity_poly.pdbx_seq_one_letter_code
_entity_poly.pdbx_strand_id
1 'polypeptide(L)' 'MQTGYVICSKDLERVLCLTEDKSSVSLVPVETTKELNKSICLSDLTETKNVYERLKNKGLINGLEICNVARLYKKFY' A
#
# COMPACT_ATOMS: atom_id res chain seq x y z
N MET A 1 -3.76 5.85 14.03
CA MET A 1 -3.98 4.82 13.00
C MET A 1 -4.45 5.49 11.72
N GLN A 2 -3.85 5.12 10.58
CA GLN A 2 -4.27 5.68 9.30
C GLN A 2 -5.61 5.09 8.85
N THR A 3 -6.34 5.86 8.06
CA THR A 3 -7.56 5.41 7.40
C THR A 3 -7.41 5.61 5.90
N GLY A 4 -8.11 4.80 5.12
CA GLY A 4 -8.09 4.91 3.66
C GLY A 4 -7.68 3.61 2.99
N TYR A 5 -7.09 3.74 1.80
CA TYR A 5 -6.77 2.60 0.94
C TYR A 5 -5.29 2.51 0.67
N VAL A 6 -4.78 1.29 0.62
CA VAL A 6 -3.38 1.00 0.34
C VAL A 6 -3.29 -0.02 -0.78
N ILE A 7 -2.11 -0.11 -1.38
CA ILE A 7 -1.80 -1.14 -2.37
C ILE A 7 -0.95 -2.19 -1.66
N CYS A 8 -1.40 -3.43 -1.69
CA CYS A 8 -0.79 -4.50 -0.92
C CYS A 8 -0.75 -5.81 -1.70
N SER A 9 -0.01 -6.79 -1.18
CA SER A 9 -0.01 -8.13 -1.74
C SER A 9 -1.31 -8.84 -1.41
N LYS A 10 -1.67 -9.85 -2.22
CA LYS A 10 -2.93 -10.58 -2.05
C LYS A 10 -3.01 -11.32 -0.71
N ASP A 11 -1.87 -11.74 -0.18
CA ASP A 11 -1.80 -12.43 1.11
C ASP A 11 -1.78 -11.47 2.30
N LEU A 12 -1.82 -10.15 2.06
CA LEU A 12 -1.76 -9.09 3.06
C LEU A 12 -0.47 -9.09 3.89
N GLU A 13 0.58 -9.68 3.35
CA GLU A 13 1.88 -9.76 4.04
C GLU A 13 2.79 -8.59 3.72
N ARG A 14 2.54 -7.87 2.61
CA ARG A 14 3.39 -6.77 2.17
C ARG A 14 2.55 -5.59 1.73
N VAL A 15 3.10 -4.39 1.90
CA VAL A 15 2.42 -3.15 1.55
C VAL A 15 3.36 -2.25 0.76
N LEU A 16 2.80 -1.46 -0.15
CA LEU A 16 3.59 -0.56 -1.01
C LEU A 16 3.90 0.72 -0.26
N CYS A 17 5.19 1.06 -0.20
CA CYS A 17 5.69 2.27 0.44
C CYS A 17 6.55 3.06 -0.53
N LEU A 18 6.71 4.37 -0.27
CA LEU A 18 7.71 5.17 -0.97
C LEU A 18 9.09 4.80 -0.41
N THR A 19 10.10 4.83 -1.27
CA THR A 19 11.49 4.70 -0.82
C THR A 19 11.88 5.92 0.02
N GLU A 20 12.99 5.82 0.76
CA GLU A 20 13.43 6.89 1.66
C GLU A 20 13.62 8.22 0.94
N ASP A 21 14.13 8.19 -0.29
CA ASP A 21 14.32 9.39 -1.10
C ASP A 21 13.04 9.83 -1.83
N LYS A 22 11.94 9.08 -1.66
CA LYS A 22 10.63 9.34 -2.26
C LYS A 22 10.64 9.36 -3.79
N SER A 23 11.66 8.79 -4.41
CA SER A 23 11.79 8.77 -5.87
C SER A 23 11.16 7.54 -6.52
N SER A 24 10.86 6.51 -5.73
CA SER A 24 10.31 5.26 -6.24
C SER A 24 9.41 4.62 -5.20
N VAL A 25 8.95 3.40 -5.48
CA VAL A 25 8.12 2.61 -4.56
C VAL A 25 8.79 1.28 -4.28
N SER A 26 8.52 0.72 -3.12
CA SER A 26 9.01 -0.61 -2.76
C SER A 26 7.94 -1.37 -2.00
N LEU A 27 7.98 -2.69 -2.10
CA LEU A 27 7.06 -3.57 -1.40
C LEU A 27 7.72 -4.02 -0.11
N VAL A 28 7.13 -3.63 1.03
CA VAL A 28 7.72 -3.80 2.35
C VAL A 28 6.90 -4.83 3.14
N PRO A 29 7.55 -5.84 3.78
CA PRO A 29 6.83 -6.76 4.64
C PRO A 29 6.16 -6.04 5.81
N VAL A 30 4.92 -6.44 6.13
CA VAL A 30 4.14 -5.85 7.21
C VAL A 30 4.36 -6.68 8.46
N GLU A 31 5.31 -6.30 9.30
CA GLU A 31 5.61 -6.98 10.54
C GLU A 31 5.07 -6.24 11.75
N THR A 32 4.96 -4.91 11.65
CA THR A 32 4.42 -4.05 12.70
C THR A 32 3.54 -2.98 12.07
N THR A 33 2.87 -2.18 12.91
CA THR A 33 2.07 -1.06 12.43
C THR A 33 2.93 0.07 11.85
N LYS A 34 4.23 0.06 12.07
CA LYS A 34 5.13 1.09 11.53
C LYS A 34 5.15 1.08 10.01
N GLU A 35 5.16 -0.11 9.40
CA GLU A 35 5.15 -0.24 7.94
C GLU A 35 3.84 0.27 7.35
N LEU A 36 2.72 0.02 8.04
CA LEU A 36 1.42 0.54 7.61
C LEU A 36 1.39 2.07 7.67
N ASN A 37 1.98 2.65 8.70
CA ASN A 37 2.03 4.10 8.85
C ASN A 37 2.89 4.78 7.77
N LYS A 38 3.85 4.06 7.21
CA LYS A 38 4.72 4.55 6.14
C LYS A 38 4.20 4.22 4.75
N SER A 39 3.14 3.41 4.65
CA SER A 39 2.59 3.00 3.37
C SER A 39 1.96 4.16 2.61
N ILE A 40 1.84 4.00 1.30
CA ILE A 40 1.09 4.93 0.46
C ILE A 40 -0.39 4.71 0.76
N CYS A 41 -0.99 5.62 1.50
CA CYS A 41 -2.37 5.51 1.96
C CYS A 41 -3.16 6.73 1.48
N LEU A 42 -4.20 6.49 0.70
CA LEU A 42 -5.04 7.53 0.13
C LEU A 42 -6.46 7.38 0.66
N SER A 43 -7.10 8.52 0.94
CA SER A 43 -8.46 8.51 1.50
C SER A 43 -9.55 8.21 0.48
N ASP A 44 -9.28 8.43 -0.81
CA ASP A 44 -10.25 8.27 -1.88
C ASP A 44 -9.93 7.03 -2.71
N LEU A 45 -10.91 6.13 -2.85
CA LEU A 45 -10.74 4.91 -3.64
C LEU A 45 -10.46 5.20 -5.11
N THR A 46 -11.14 6.20 -5.68
CA THR A 46 -10.94 6.58 -7.07
C THR A 46 -9.51 7.04 -7.31
N GLU A 47 -8.99 7.89 -6.42
CA GLU A 47 -7.62 8.36 -6.49
C GLU A 47 -6.63 7.20 -6.34
N THR A 48 -6.92 6.28 -5.43
CA THR A 48 -6.09 5.09 -5.23
C THR A 48 -6.04 4.24 -6.50
N LYS A 49 -7.17 4.05 -7.16
CA LYS A 49 -7.23 3.32 -8.43
C LYS A 49 -6.41 4.01 -9.51
N ASN A 50 -6.44 5.32 -9.57
CA ASN A 50 -5.65 6.09 -10.55
C ASN A 50 -4.15 5.91 -10.30
N VAL A 51 -3.72 5.95 -9.05
CA VAL A 51 -2.32 5.70 -8.68
C VAL A 51 -1.93 4.27 -9.03
N TYR A 52 -2.78 3.31 -8.70
CA TYR A 52 -2.56 1.89 -8.99
C TYR A 52 -2.34 1.67 -10.49
N GLU A 53 -3.23 2.21 -11.33
CA GLU A 53 -3.13 2.04 -12.78
C GLU A 53 -1.87 2.69 -13.34
N ARG A 54 -1.49 3.85 -12.81
CA ARG A 54 -0.29 4.55 -13.23
C ARG A 54 0.96 3.71 -12.93
N LEU A 55 1.05 3.16 -11.72
CA LEU A 55 2.19 2.34 -11.32
C LEU A 55 2.23 1.02 -12.11
N LYS A 56 1.07 0.43 -12.35
CA LYS A 56 0.97 -0.80 -13.14
C LYS A 56 1.44 -0.57 -14.58
N ASN A 57 1.02 0.54 -15.18
CA ASN A 57 1.41 0.87 -16.56
C ASN A 57 2.90 1.14 -16.69
N LYS A 58 3.54 1.60 -15.61
CA LYS A 58 4.99 1.80 -15.58
C LYS A 58 5.76 0.52 -15.26
N GLY A 59 5.06 -0.58 -15.00
CA GLY A 59 5.69 -1.84 -14.64
C GLY A 59 6.28 -1.88 -13.24
N LEU A 60 5.89 -0.95 -12.38
CA LEU A 60 6.42 -0.85 -11.02
C LEU A 60 5.75 -1.80 -10.04
N ILE A 61 4.54 -2.26 -10.37
CA ILE A 61 3.81 -3.21 -9.52
C ILE A 61 3.26 -4.35 -10.38
N ASN A 62 3.15 -5.53 -9.78
CA ASN A 62 2.60 -6.71 -10.44
C ASN A 62 2.02 -7.64 -9.37
N GLY A 63 0.79 -8.12 -9.61
CA GLY A 63 0.15 -9.05 -8.70
C GLY A 63 -0.29 -8.44 -7.38
N LEU A 64 -0.43 -7.12 -7.32
CA LEU A 64 -0.90 -6.41 -6.13
C LEU A 64 -2.37 -6.06 -6.25
N GLU A 65 -2.98 -5.69 -5.13
CA GLU A 65 -4.37 -5.27 -5.11
C GLU A 65 -4.56 -4.07 -4.18
N ILE A 66 -5.70 -3.42 -4.31
CA ILE A 66 -6.10 -2.31 -3.44
C ILE A 66 -6.94 -2.87 -2.31
N CYS A 67 -6.64 -2.47 -1.07
CA CYS A 67 -7.47 -2.85 0.06
C CYS A 67 -7.60 -1.70 1.05
N ASN A 68 -8.63 -1.77 1.89
CA ASN A 68 -8.78 -0.82 2.98
C ASN A 68 -7.71 -1.11 4.02
N VAL A 69 -7.00 -0.07 4.47
CA VAL A 69 -5.90 -0.23 5.42
C VAL A 69 -6.35 -0.86 6.73
N ALA A 70 -7.62 -0.72 7.09
CA ALA A 70 -8.17 -1.33 8.30
C ALA A 70 -8.02 -2.84 8.30
N ARG A 71 -8.08 -3.49 7.12
CA ARG A 71 -7.90 -4.95 7.02
C ARG A 71 -6.49 -5.35 7.45
N LEU A 72 -5.50 -4.53 7.13
CA LEU A 72 -4.11 -4.80 7.53
C LEU A 72 -3.91 -4.53 9.01
N TYR A 73 -4.52 -3.48 9.55
CA TYR A 73 -4.44 -3.20 10.98
C TYR A 73 -5.04 -4.31 11.84
N LYS A 74 -6.03 -5.04 11.33
CA LYS A 74 -6.63 -6.16 12.07
C LYS A 74 -5.63 -7.26 12.40
N LYS A 75 -4.51 -7.33 11.71
CA LYS A 75 -3.47 -8.31 12.02
C LYS A 75 -2.83 -8.05 13.39
N PHE A 76 -2.98 -6.85 13.93
CA PHE A 76 -2.33 -6.42 15.16
C PHE A 76 -3.30 -6.12 16.31
N TYR A 77 -4.60 -6.19 16.07
CA TYR A 77 -5.62 -5.84 17.07
C TYR A 77 -6.71 -6.91 17.23
#